data_9da1f5bea284b5ec8e79969c8d1f9087
#
_entry.id   9da1f5bea284b5ec8e79969c8d1f9087
#
_cell.length_a   1.000
_cell.length_b   1.000
_cell.length_c   1.000
_cell.angle_alpha   90.00
_cell.angle_beta   90.00
_cell.angle_gamma   90.00
#
_symmetry.space_group_name_H-M   'P 1'
#
loop_
_entity.id
_entity.type
_entity.pdbx_description
1 polymer ?
#
loop_
_entity_poly.entity_id
_entity_poly.type
_entity_poly.pdbx_seq_one_letter_code
_entity_poly.pdbx_strand_id
1 'polypeptide(L)'
;LSAAEARAAGAAVAGRVPVLTLTNDSAVRNSGTFVFGITPGQAASAILGYARSRGVRRVLAVDDGTPWGRASVAAAKMAEAELSLSIDIATLTGGALPVLATPPDALFVPGGSALVLAAARQAKDSGVQLLATVQALDYRPDALAALDGVWIASPDPDRFATFAQSYTARNGGRPGAIAALGYDAASIARTLRDADTLTREGLLGESGFDCVTGQVRFRSDGSCARDFAILVPRSGVYEKVAESRGA
;
A
#
# COMPACT_ATOMS: atom_id res chain seq x y z
N LEU A 1 15.98 0.02 4.13
CA LEU A 1 16.49 0.53 5.41
C LEU A 1 15.69 -0.07 6.56
N SER A 2 16.38 -0.54 7.59
CA SER A 2 15.75 -0.99 8.83
C SER A 2 15.24 0.19 9.66
N ALA A 3 14.33 -0.07 10.59
CA ALA A 3 13.86 0.95 11.52
C ALA A 3 15.00 1.54 12.38
N ALA A 4 16.01 0.74 12.71
CA ALA A 4 17.17 1.20 13.47
C ALA A 4 18.01 2.20 12.68
N GLU A 5 18.31 1.91 11.41
CA GLU A 5 19.03 2.82 10.52
C GLU A 5 18.27 4.12 10.27
N ALA A 6 16.94 4.03 10.10
CA ALA A 6 16.09 5.20 9.94
C ALA A 6 16.15 6.12 11.16
N ARG A 7 16.06 5.57 12.39
CA ARG A 7 16.20 6.34 13.63
C ARG A 7 17.60 6.94 13.78
N ALA A 8 18.64 6.18 13.45
CA ALA A 8 20.02 6.66 13.52
C ALA A 8 20.24 7.84 12.54
N ALA A 9 19.70 7.76 11.31
CA ALA A 9 19.76 8.86 10.36
C ALA A 9 19.04 10.11 10.87
N GLY A 10 17.84 9.96 11.44
CA GLY A 10 17.09 11.06 12.06
C GLY A 10 17.86 11.73 13.19
N ALA A 11 18.47 10.93 14.08
CA ALA A 11 19.28 11.44 15.19
C ALA A 11 20.55 12.17 14.71
N ALA A 12 21.21 11.67 13.67
CA ALA A 12 22.42 12.28 13.13
C ALA A 12 22.21 13.69 12.57
N VAL A 13 21.04 13.97 11.97
CA VAL A 13 20.72 15.31 11.45
C VAL A 13 20.10 16.24 12.50
N ALA A 14 19.62 15.70 13.61
CA ALA A 14 19.06 16.44 14.74
C ALA A 14 18.02 17.52 14.33
N GLY A 15 17.17 17.18 13.38
CA GLY A 15 16.12 18.08 12.88
C GLY A 15 16.58 19.23 11.96
N ARG A 16 17.87 19.32 11.64
CA ARG A 16 18.41 20.38 10.76
C ARG A 16 17.93 20.28 9.32
N VAL A 17 17.68 19.06 8.85
CA VAL A 17 17.12 18.78 7.54
C VAL A 17 16.08 17.66 7.66
N PRO A 18 15.02 17.66 6.84
CA PRO A 18 14.06 16.56 6.80
C PRO A 18 14.73 15.28 6.26
N VAL A 19 14.38 14.14 6.84
CA VAL A 19 14.88 12.82 6.41
C VAL A 19 13.71 11.98 5.91
N LEU A 20 13.73 11.62 4.64
CA LEU A 20 12.79 10.66 4.05
C LEU A 20 13.40 9.25 4.14
N THR A 21 12.75 8.36 4.86
CA THR A 21 13.20 6.97 5.00
C THR A 21 12.38 6.05 4.11
N LEU A 22 13.04 5.23 3.28
CA LEU A 22 12.38 4.28 2.38
C LEU A 22 11.93 3.00 3.09
N THR A 23 11.82 3.02 4.42
CA THR A 23 11.27 1.92 5.20
C THR A 23 9.75 1.86 5.07
N ASN A 24 9.18 0.68 5.14
CA ASN A 24 7.75 0.44 5.27
C ASN A 24 7.31 0.19 6.72
N ASP A 25 8.22 0.32 7.68
CA ASP A 25 7.95 0.11 9.10
C ASP A 25 7.40 1.40 9.73
N SER A 26 6.11 1.42 10.03
CA SER A 26 5.45 2.55 10.69
C SER A 26 5.91 2.82 12.13
N ALA A 27 6.64 1.91 12.76
CA ALA A 27 7.22 2.11 14.09
C ALA A 27 8.32 3.20 14.13
N VAL A 28 8.74 3.69 12.95
CA VAL A 28 9.67 4.82 12.83
C VAL A 28 8.98 6.19 12.93
N ARG A 29 7.65 6.25 12.97
CA ARG A 29 6.92 7.51 13.24
C ARG A 29 7.42 8.17 14.51
N ASN A 30 7.33 9.48 14.56
CA ASN A 30 7.78 10.31 15.69
C ASN A 30 9.28 10.20 16.03
N SER A 31 10.11 9.64 15.13
CA SER A 31 11.56 9.53 15.32
C SER A 31 12.37 10.69 14.71
N GLY A 32 11.70 11.78 14.33
CA GLY A 32 12.34 12.90 13.63
C GLY A 32 12.50 12.69 12.12
N THR A 33 12.04 11.54 11.60
CA THR A 33 12.08 11.19 10.17
C THR A 33 10.68 11.01 9.61
N PHE A 34 10.58 10.98 8.28
CA PHE A 34 9.34 10.67 7.57
C PHE A 34 9.41 9.27 6.98
N VAL A 35 8.38 8.47 7.24
CA VAL A 35 8.20 7.12 6.66
C VAL A 35 7.69 7.28 5.23
N PHE A 36 8.56 7.09 4.24
CA PHE A 36 8.24 7.31 2.83
C PHE A 36 8.02 6.01 2.06
N GLY A 37 8.42 4.87 2.60
CA GLY A 37 8.10 3.57 2.03
C GLY A 37 6.60 3.31 1.92
N ILE A 38 6.21 2.38 1.06
CA ILE A 38 4.83 1.91 0.96
C ILE A 38 4.56 1.02 2.17
N THR A 39 3.65 1.45 3.04
CA THR A 39 3.34 0.72 4.27
C THR A 39 2.13 -0.20 4.12
N PRO A 40 2.07 -1.29 4.92
CA PRO A 40 0.88 -2.14 4.98
C PRO A 40 -0.39 -1.36 5.33
N GLY A 41 -0.27 -0.37 6.23
CA GLY A 41 -1.39 0.46 6.67
C GLY A 41 -1.96 1.32 5.55
N GLN A 42 -1.13 1.93 4.73
CA GLN A 42 -1.57 2.70 3.57
C GLN A 42 -2.36 1.83 2.58
N ALA A 43 -1.84 0.64 2.26
CA ALA A 43 -2.52 -0.28 1.35
C ALA A 43 -3.85 -0.79 1.92
N ALA A 44 -3.89 -1.11 3.22
CA ALA A 44 -5.11 -1.53 3.91
C ALA A 44 -6.17 -0.41 3.91
N SER A 45 -5.80 0.81 4.30
CA SER A 45 -6.73 1.96 4.32
C SER A 45 -7.29 2.24 2.92
N ALA A 46 -6.45 2.20 1.88
CA ALA A 46 -6.89 2.45 0.51
C ALA A 46 -7.92 1.42 0.04
N ILE A 47 -7.65 0.13 0.22
CA ILE A 47 -8.56 -0.92 -0.26
C ILE A 47 -9.86 -0.97 0.54
N LEU A 48 -9.78 -0.79 1.87
CA LEU A 48 -10.96 -0.78 2.73
C LEU A 48 -11.83 0.47 2.50
N GLY A 49 -11.22 1.64 2.32
CA GLY A 49 -11.94 2.87 1.95
C GLY A 49 -12.69 2.71 0.63
N TYR A 50 -12.04 2.12 -0.38
CA TYR A 50 -12.71 1.80 -1.64
C TYR A 50 -13.84 0.79 -1.43
N ALA A 51 -13.60 -0.31 -0.74
CA ALA A 51 -14.62 -1.33 -0.47
C ALA A 51 -15.84 -0.72 0.26
N ARG A 52 -15.59 0.15 1.24
CA ARG A 52 -16.65 0.88 1.95
C ARG A 52 -17.48 1.74 1.02
N SER A 53 -16.86 2.44 0.07
CA SER A 53 -17.55 3.26 -0.94
C SER A 53 -18.41 2.42 -1.89
N ARG A 54 -18.08 1.13 -2.04
CA ARG A 54 -18.84 0.15 -2.84
C ARG A 54 -19.92 -0.63 -2.07
N GLY A 55 -20.14 -0.25 -0.82
CA GLY A 55 -21.23 -0.82 -0.02
C GLY A 55 -20.83 -1.94 0.93
N VAL A 56 -19.56 -2.34 0.96
CA VAL A 56 -19.04 -3.31 1.95
C VAL A 56 -19.25 -2.77 3.36
N ARG A 57 -19.68 -3.63 4.29
CA ARG A 57 -19.90 -3.32 5.70
C ARG A 57 -19.18 -4.28 6.62
N ARG A 58 -19.14 -5.56 6.29
CA ARG A 58 -18.53 -6.63 7.09
C ARG A 58 -17.34 -7.20 6.34
N VAL A 59 -16.18 -7.15 6.97
CA VAL A 59 -14.91 -7.62 6.41
C VAL A 59 -14.32 -8.68 7.33
N LEU A 60 -13.90 -9.80 6.79
CA LEU A 60 -12.99 -10.70 7.47
C LEU A 60 -11.56 -10.43 6.98
N ALA A 61 -10.68 -10.01 7.89
CA ALA A 61 -9.26 -9.78 7.59
C ALA A 61 -8.44 -11.03 7.98
N VAL A 62 -7.61 -11.49 7.07
CA VAL A 62 -6.82 -12.71 7.23
C VAL A 62 -5.40 -12.37 7.65
N ASP A 63 -5.01 -12.76 8.86
CA ASP A 63 -3.62 -12.69 9.34
C ASP A 63 -2.86 -13.95 8.89
N ASP A 64 -1.94 -13.80 7.97
CA ASP A 64 -1.09 -14.87 7.45
C ASP A 64 0.19 -15.11 8.29
N GLY A 65 0.33 -14.42 9.41
CA GLY A 65 1.48 -14.51 10.29
C GLY A 65 2.75 -13.81 9.79
N THR A 66 2.75 -13.23 8.59
CA THR A 66 3.87 -12.42 8.09
C THR A 66 3.89 -11.03 8.75
N PRO A 67 5.05 -10.35 8.81
CA PRO A 67 5.09 -8.96 9.29
C PRO A 67 4.16 -8.03 8.51
N TRP A 68 4.07 -8.19 7.19
CA TRP A 68 3.17 -7.42 6.34
C TRP A 68 1.70 -7.71 6.66
N GLY A 69 1.34 -9.00 6.73
CA GLY A 69 -0.03 -9.44 7.04
C GLY A 69 -0.50 -8.91 8.39
N ARG A 70 0.27 -9.15 9.46
CA ARG A 70 -0.04 -8.63 10.81
C ARG A 70 -0.22 -7.12 10.84
N ALA A 71 0.70 -6.36 10.20
CA ALA A 71 0.60 -4.91 10.17
C ALA A 71 -0.61 -4.42 9.35
N SER A 72 -0.96 -5.11 8.25
CA SER A 72 -2.15 -4.80 7.44
C SER A 72 -3.44 -5.05 8.21
N VAL A 73 -3.53 -6.18 8.91
CA VAL A 73 -4.72 -6.55 9.72
C VAL A 73 -4.88 -5.61 10.91
N ALA A 74 -3.78 -5.26 11.59
CA ALA A 74 -3.80 -4.28 12.67
C ALA A 74 -4.27 -2.90 12.18
N ALA A 75 -3.79 -2.45 11.02
CA ALA A 75 -4.23 -1.19 10.41
C ALA A 75 -5.72 -1.24 9.99
N ALA A 76 -6.18 -2.36 9.44
CA ALA A 76 -7.58 -2.56 9.13
C ALA A 76 -8.47 -2.41 10.37
N LYS A 77 -8.08 -3.04 11.49
CA LYS A 77 -8.82 -2.95 12.76
C LYS A 77 -8.84 -1.53 13.32
N MET A 78 -7.75 -0.78 13.18
CA MET A 78 -7.70 0.63 13.60
C MET A 78 -8.62 1.53 12.76
N ALA A 79 -8.77 1.24 11.47
CA ALA A 79 -9.64 1.99 10.55
C ALA A 79 -11.14 1.63 10.67
N GLU A 80 -11.51 0.64 11.46
CA GLU A 80 -12.87 0.10 11.59
C GLU A 80 -13.91 1.19 11.91
N ALA A 81 -13.63 1.99 12.92
CA ALA A 81 -14.55 3.06 13.36
C ALA A 81 -14.63 4.20 12.34
N GLU A 82 -13.49 4.65 11.82
CA GLU A 82 -13.41 5.73 10.83
C GLU A 82 -14.16 5.39 9.55
N LEU A 83 -14.00 4.15 9.06
CA LEU A 83 -14.65 3.68 7.85
C LEU A 83 -16.08 3.16 8.08
N SER A 84 -16.54 3.08 9.32
CA SER A 84 -17.83 2.46 9.67
C SER A 84 -17.96 1.05 9.07
N LEU A 85 -16.92 0.25 9.24
CA LEU A 85 -16.87 -1.17 8.89
C LEU A 85 -16.97 -2.02 10.16
N SER A 86 -17.41 -3.27 10.03
CA SER A 86 -17.22 -4.32 11.03
C SER A 86 -16.11 -5.23 10.55
N ILE A 87 -15.01 -5.31 11.28
CA ILE A 87 -13.83 -6.07 10.86
C ILE A 87 -13.53 -7.18 11.87
N ASP A 88 -13.76 -8.41 11.45
CA ASP A 88 -13.33 -9.60 12.16
C ASP A 88 -11.95 -10.03 11.67
N ILE A 89 -11.18 -10.69 12.54
CA ILE A 89 -9.83 -11.15 12.23
C ILE A 89 -9.79 -12.67 12.34
N ALA A 90 -9.25 -13.31 11.32
CA ALA A 90 -8.94 -14.74 11.33
C ALA A 90 -7.45 -14.95 11.11
N THR A 91 -6.81 -15.71 12.00
CA THR A 91 -5.43 -16.12 11.82
C THR A 91 -5.39 -17.45 11.06
N LEU A 92 -4.51 -17.53 10.04
CA LEU A 92 -4.33 -18.78 9.31
C LEU A 92 -3.73 -19.87 10.21
N THR A 93 -4.41 -21.01 10.26
CA THR A 93 -3.90 -22.21 10.93
C THR A 93 -3.60 -23.26 9.87
N GLY A 94 -2.33 -23.66 9.76
CA GLY A 94 -1.94 -24.66 8.77
C GLY A 94 -2.07 -24.21 7.30
N GLY A 95 -2.11 -22.91 7.04
CA GLY A 95 -2.23 -22.34 5.69
C GLY A 95 -3.63 -22.39 5.07
N ALA A 96 -4.63 -22.89 5.79
CA ALA A 96 -6.01 -22.94 5.32
C ALA A 96 -6.79 -21.69 5.72
N LEU A 97 -7.61 -21.19 4.81
CA LEU A 97 -8.55 -20.13 5.09
C LEU A 97 -9.68 -20.63 5.99
N PRO A 98 -10.20 -19.78 6.90
CA PRO A 98 -11.28 -20.19 7.79
C PRO A 98 -12.57 -20.50 7.00
N VAL A 99 -13.27 -21.53 7.43
CA VAL A 99 -14.63 -21.81 6.97
C VAL A 99 -15.58 -20.93 7.77
N LEU A 100 -16.35 -20.10 7.08
CA LEU A 100 -17.23 -19.13 7.71
C LEU A 100 -18.67 -19.64 7.78
N ALA A 101 -19.25 -19.65 8.99
CA ALA A 101 -20.65 -19.98 9.19
C ALA A 101 -21.60 -18.92 8.57
N THR A 102 -21.16 -17.65 8.60
CA THR A 102 -21.87 -16.54 7.96
C THR A 102 -20.88 -15.81 7.06
N PRO A 103 -21.10 -15.75 5.74
CA PRO A 103 -20.19 -15.07 4.83
C PRO A 103 -20.12 -13.57 5.15
N PRO A 104 -18.93 -12.94 5.20
CA PRO A 104 -18.77 -11.50 5.23
C PRO A 104 -19.13 -10.92 3.85
N ASP A 105 -19.24 -9.59 3.76
CA ASP A 105 -19.39 -8.93 2.47
C ASP A 105 -18.06 -8.99 1.67
N ALA A 106 -16.94 -8.94 2.40
CA ALA A 106 -15.60 -9.04 1.80
C ALA A 106 -14.60 -9.81 2.67
N LEU A 107 -13.63 -10.43 2.00
CA LEU A 107 -12.47 -11.09 2.60
C LEU A 107 -11.21 -10.28 2.26
N PHE A 108 -10.55 -9.70 3.26
CA PHE A 108 -9.29 -8.97 3.09
C PHE A 108 -8.11 -9.89 3.32
N VAL A 109 -7.36 -10.15 2.26
CA VAL A 109 -6.18 -11.05 2.22
C VAL A 109 -4.95 -10.20 1.85
N PRO A 110 -4.24 -9.62 2.82
CA PRO A 110 -3.10 -8.73 2.54
C PRO A 110 -1.83 -9.45 2.11
N GLY A 111 -1.80 -10.78 2.19
CA GLY A 111 -0.63 -11.62 1.90
C GLY A 111 -0.25 -11.72 0.43
N GLY A 112 0.74 -12.58 0.13
CA GLY A 112 1.27 -12.77 -1.21
C GLY A 112 0.30 -13.45 -2.18
N SER A 113 0.65 -13.42 -3.48
CA SER A 113 -0.21 -13.93 -4.57
C SER A 113 -0.68 -15.35 -4.36
N ALA A 114 0.16 -16.26 -3.85
CA ALA A 114 -0.22 -17.66 -3.59
C ALA A 114 -1.40 -17.78 -2.62
N LEU A 115 -1.42 -16.99 -1.56
CA LEU A 115 -2.51 -16.98 -0.58
C LEU A 115 -3.79 -16.37 -1.18
N VAL A 116 -3.66 -15.27 -1.92
CA VAL A 116 -4.81 -14.62 -2.57
C VAL A 116 -5.42 -15.52 -3.64
N LEU A 117 -4.59 -16.26 -4.41
CA LEU A 117 -5.05 -17.27 -5.36
C LEU A 117 -5.81 -18.43 -4.68
N ALA A 118 -5.33 -18.89 -3.51
CA ALA A 118 -6.04 -19.90 -2.72
C ALA A 118 -7.40 -19.35 -2.23
N ALA A 119 -7.42 -18.10 -1.74
CA ALA A 119 -8.64 -17.42 -1.32
C ALA A 119 -9.64 -17.26 -2.49
N ALA A 120 -9.17 -16.87 -3.67
CA ALA A 120 -10.00 -16.71 -4.85
C ALA A 120 -10.67 -18.00 -5.27
N ARG A 121 -9.95 -19.12 -5.22
CA ARG A 121 -10.53 -20.45 -5.51
C ARG A 121 -11.58 -20.86 -4.48
N GLN A 122 -11.33 -20.60 -3.19
CA GLN A 122 -12.26 -20.95 -2.12
C GLN A 122 -13.51 -20.05 -2.11
N ALA A 123 -13.35 -18.77 -2.40
CA ALA A 123 -14.44 -17.80 -2.43
C ALA A 123 -15.20 -17.78 -3.77
N LYS A 124 -14.79 -18.59 -4.74
CA LYS A 124 -15.46 -18.68 -6.03
C LYS A 124 -16.94 -19.00 -5.84
N ASP A 125 -17.78 -18.24 -6.52
CA ASP A 125 -19.24 -18.38 -6.49
C ASP A 125 -19.91 -18.15 -5.11
N SER A 126 -19.15 -17.68 -4.10
CA SER A 126 -19.68 -17.38 -2.76
C SER A 126 -20.37 -16.03 -2.63
N GLY A 127 -20.17 -15.12 -3.59
CA GLY A 127 -20.61 -13.72 -3.51
C GLY A 127 -19.75 -12.84 -2.59
N VAL A 128 -18.69 -13.37 -1.98
CA VAL A 128 -17.76 -12.62 -1.13
C VAL A 128 -16.74 -11.88 -1.99
N GLN A 129 -16.63 -10.56 -1.82
CA GLN A 129 -15.62 -9.77 -2.52
C GLN A 129 -14.24 -9.98 -1.93
N LEU A 130 -13.26 -10.33 -2.77
CA LEU A 130 -11.86 -10.40 -2.33
C LEU A 130 -11.18 -9.03 -2.43
N LEU A 131 -10.48 -8.67 -1.36
CA LEU A 131 -9.68 -7.45 -1.21
C LEU A 131 -8.23 -7.86 -0.97
N ALA A 132 -7.31 -7.24 -1.71
CA ALA A 132 -5.88 -7.56 -1.61
C ALA A 132 -5.01 -6.30 -1.70
N THR A 133 -3.71 -6.48 -1.46
CA THR A 133 -2.70 -5.41 -1.55
C THR A 133 -1.75 -5.69 -2.71
N VAL A 134 -0.80 -4.80 -2.95
CA VAL A 134 0.27 -4.94 -3.94
C VAL A 134 1.02 -6.28 -3.85
N GLN A 135 0.99 -6.96 -2.71
CA GLN A 135 1.60 -8.28 -2.53
C GLN A 135 0.92 -9.38 -3.36
N ALA A 136 -0.31 -9.15 -3.79
CA ALA A 136 -1.09 -10.10 -4.59
C ALA A 136 -0.77 -10.03 -6.10
N LEU A 137 -0.04 -9.02 -6.55
CA LEU A 137 0.21 -8.83 -7.99
C LEU A 137 0.97 -10.03 -8.58
N ASP A 138 0.36 -10.62 -9.60
CA ASP A 138 0.91 -11.74 -10.34
C ASP A 138 0.49 -11.60 -11.81
N TYR A 139 1.46 -11.46 -12.69
CA TYR A 139 1.23 -11.19 -14.12
C TYR A 139 1.18 -12.46 -14.99
N ARG A 140 1.23 -13.64 -14.38
CA ARG A 140 1.07 -14.88 -15.12
C ARG A 140 -0.37 -15.03 -15.58
N PRO A 141 -0.62 -15.52 -16.82
CA PRO A 141 -1.98 -15.59 -17.38
C PRO A 141 -2.96 -16.42 -16.54
N ASP A 142 -2.48 -17.54 -15.98
CA ASP A 142 -3.27 -18.40 -15.10
C ASP A 142 -3.62 -17.74 -13.76
N ALA A 143 -2.70 -16.94 -13.22
CA ALA A 143 -2.94 -16.17 -12.01
C ALA A 143 -3.94 -15.03 -12.26
N LEU A 144 -3.79 -14.28 -13.34
CA LEU A 144 -4.72 -13.22 -13.73
C LEU A 144 -6.14 -13.75 -13.91
N ALA A 145 -6.29 -14.91 -14.57
CA ALA A 145 -7.58 -15.56 -14.73
C ALA A 145 -8.20 -16.01 -13.39
N ALA A 146 -7.38 -16.51 -12.46
CA ALA A 146 -7.84 -16.94 -11.14
C ALA A 146 -8.16 -15.78 -10.19
N LEU A 147 -7.55 -14.59 -10.40
CA LEU A 147 -7.78 -13.36 -9.63
C LEU A 147 -8.87 -12.47 -10.24
N ASP A 148 -9.58 -12.93 -11.28
CA ASP A 148 -10.63 -12.14 -11.94
C ASP A 148 -11.61 -11.57 -10.93
N GLY A 149 -11.86 -10.26 -10.98
CA GLY A 149 -12.75 -9.55 -10.07
C GLY A 149 -12.19 -9.22 -8.67
N VAL A 150 -10.98 -9.65 -8.30
CA VAL A 150 -10.33 -9.27 -7.02
C VAL A 150 -9.99 -7.78 -7.04
N TRP A 151 -10.28 -7.05 -5.96
CA TRP A 151 -9.85 -5.64 -5.82
C TRP A 151 -8.50 -5.56 -5.13
N ILE A 152 -7.56 -4.87 -5.77
CA ILE A 152 -6.16 -4.81 -5.32
C ILE A 152 -5.71 -3.36 -5.21
N ALA A 153 -5.29 -2.93 -4.00
CA ALA A 153 -4.62 -1.64 -3.83
C ALA A 153 -3.15 -1.73 -4.24
N SER A 154 -2.74 -0.93 -5.21
CA SER A 154 -1.38 -0.90 -5.76
C SER A 154 -0.97 0.54 -6.10
N PRO A 155 0.33 0.88 -6.08
CA PRO A 155 0.80 2.03 -6.85
C PRO A 155 0.31 1.96 -8.30
N ASP A 156 0.07 3.12 -8.90
CA ASP A 156 -0.46 3.22 -10.26
C ASP A 156 0.53 2.60 -11.27
N PRO A 157 0.13 1.52 -11.98
CA PRO A 157 1.00 0.85 -12.94
C PRO A 157 1.37 1.72 -14.14
N ASP A 158 0.51 2.64 -14.57
CA ASP A 158 0.78 3.51 -15.72
C ASP A 158 1.83 4.55 -15.39
N ARG A 159 1.77 5.15 -14.18
CA ARG A 159 2.82 6.04 -13.67
C ARG A 159 4.15 5.30 -13.56
N PHE A 160 4.13 4.09 -13.02
CA PHE A 160 5.32 3.25 -12.92
C PHE A 160 5.88 2.85 -14.28
N ALA A 161 5.04 2.51 -15.26
CA ALA A 161 5.48 2.14 -16.61
C ALA A 161 6.21 3.30 -17.31
N THR A 162 5.70 4.53 -17.21
CA THR A 162 6.35 5.73 -17.75
C THR A 162 7.72 5.97 -17.11
N PHE A 163 7.81 5.85 -15.80
CA PHE A 163 9.08 5.92 -15.07
C PHE A 163 10.04 4.82 -15.50
N ALA A 164 9.57 3.56 -15.58
CA ALA A 164 10.37 2.41 -15.92
C ALA A 164 10.96 2.50 -17.34
N GLN A 165 10.22 3.02 -18.31
CA GLN A 165 10.73 3.27 -19.67
C GLN A 165 11.88 4.27 -19.64
N SER A 166 11.71 5.41 -18.98
CA SER A 166 12.74 6.45 -18.87
C SER A 166 13.97 5.97 -18.11
N TYR A 167 13.77 5.20 -17.03
CA TYR A 167 14.84 4.62 -16.23
C TYR A 167 15.65 3.61 -17.05
N THR A 168 14.98 2.68 -17.73
CA THR A 168 15.61 1.63 -18.54
C THR A 168 16.43 2.24 -19.69
N ALA A 169 15.91 3.26 -20.35
CA ALA A 169 16.61 3.96 -21.43
C ALA A 169 17.94 4.60 -20.96
N ARG A 170 18.00 5.04 -19.70
CA ARG A 170 19.19 5.69 -19.12
C ARG A 170 20.15 4.73 -18.46
N ASN A 171 19.66 3.64 -17.85
CA ASN A 171 20.46 2.78 -16.96
C ASN A 171 20.58 1.33 -17.46
N GLY A 172 19.91 0.96 -18.55
CA GLY A 172 20.04 -0.36 -19.18
C GLY A 172 19.34 -1.52 -18.44
N GLY A 173 18.67 -1.26 -17.31
CA GLY A 173 17.99 -2.28 -16.51
C GLY A 173 16.60 -1.85 -16.05
N ARG A 174 15.73 -2.81 -15.70
CA ARG A 174 14.39 -2.52 -15.20
C ARG A 174 14.43 -2.04 -13.75
N PRO A 175 13.76 -0.93 -13.40
CA PRO A 175 13.68 -0.47 -12.02
C PRO A 175 12.72 -1.33 -11.20
N GLY A 176 13.00 -1.45 -9.88
CA GLY A 176 12.06 -1.96 -8.89
C GLY A 176 11.40 -0.82 -8.10
N ALA A 177 10.55 -1.20 -7.14
CA ALA A 177 9.83 -0.25 -6.29
C ALA A 177 10.77 0.70 -5.51
N ILE A 178 11.93 0.22 -5.06
CA ILE A 178 12.92 1.04 -4.35
C ILE A 178 13.50 2.13 -5.26
N ALA A 179 13.72 1.84 -6.55
CA ALA A 179 14.18 2.84 -7.51
C ALA A 179 13.12 3.94 -7.73
N ALA A 180 11.84 3.57 -7.79
CA ALA A 180 10.74 4.54 -7.88
C ALA A 180 10.64 5.41 -6.62
N LEU A 181 10.73 4.84 -5.43
CA LEU A 181 10.73 5.59 -4.17
C LEU A 181 11.94 6.53 -4.07
N GLY A 182 13.13 6.09 -4.50
CA GLY A 182 14.33 6.93 -4.54
C GLY A 182 14.19 8.09 -5.53
N TYR A 183 13.61 7.84 -6.69
CA TYR A 183 13.29 8.87 -7.68
C TYR A 183 12.30 9.90 -7.13
N ASP A 184 11.23 9.45 -6.49
CA ASP A 184 10.22 10.31 -5.87
C ASP A 184 10.83 11.16 -4.75
N ALA A 185 11.64 10.57 -3.87
CA ALA A 185 12.33 11.30 -2.80
C ALA A 185 13.24 12.41 -3.36
N ALA A 186 14.00 12.10 -4.42
CA ALA A 186 14.85 13.08 -5.09
C ALA A 186 14.03 14.18 -5.79
N SER A 187 12.89 13.82 -6.38
CA SER A 187 11.98 14.79 -7.03
C SER A 187 11.35 15.73 -6.01
N ILE A 188 10.92 15.22 -4.85
CA ILE A 188 10.42 16.03 -3.72
C ILE A 188 11.50 17.00 -3.25
N ALA A 189 12.71 16.51 -3.00
CA ALA A 189 13.82 17.35 -2.55
C ALA A 189 14.14 18.46 -3.56
N ARG A 190 14.12 18.16 -4.86
CA ARG A 190 14.32 19.15 -5.94
C ARG A 190 13.21 20.20 -5.94
N THR A 191 11.93 19.80 -5.88
CA THR A 191 10.79 20.70 -5.85
C THR A 191 10.88 21.67 -4.67
N LEU A 192 11.20 21.17 -3.48
CA LEU A 192 11.34 22.00 -2.29
C LEU A 192 12.54 22.94 -2.36
N ARG A 193 13.68 22.47 -2.92
CA ARG A 193 14.85 23.31 -3.13
C ARG A 193 14.56 24.45 -4.11
N ASP A 194 13.92 24.14 -5.23
CA ASP A 194 13.63 25.11 -6.28
C ASP A 194 12.60 26.18 -5.81
N ALA A 195 11.79 25.85 -4.80
CA ALA A 195 10.88 26.75 -4.11
C ALA A 195 11.49 27.44 -2.87
N ASP A 196 12.77 27.19 -2.55
CA ASP A 196 13.44 27.63 -1.32
C ASP A 196 12.73 27.21 -0.02
N THR A 197 12.09 26.04 -0.04
CA THR A 197 11.31 25.48 1.06
C THR A 197 11.79 24.08 1.47
N LEU A 198 13.10 23.81 1.32
CA LEU A 198 13.66 22.50 1.70
C LEU A 198 13.77 22.36 3.23
N THR A 199 12.63 22.45 3.88
CA THR A 199 12.45 22.39 5.33
C THR A 199 11.42 21.33 5.70
N ARG A 200 11.25 21.10 7.01
CA ARG A 200 10.18 20.25 7.53
C ARG A 200 8.79 20.81 7.17
N GLU A 201 8.63 22.12 7.28
CA GLU A 201 7.38 22.84 6.98
C GLU A 201 7.03 22.72 5.49
N GLY A 202 8.02 22.81 4.60
CA GLY A 202 7.80 22.61 3.17
C GLY A 202 7.32 21.20 2.82
N LEU A 203 7.82 20.16 3.52
CA LEU A 203 7.31 18.79 3.38
C LEU A 203 5.85 18.65 3.84
N LEU A 204 5.43 19.44 4.83
CA LEU A 204 4.08 19.38 5.40
C LEU A 204 3.06 20.24 4.61
N GLY A 205 3.45 20.78 3.46
CA GLY A 205 2.55 21.57 2.59
C GLY A 205 1.29 20.79 2.19
N GLU A 206 0.13 21.46 2.23
CA GLU A 206 -1.18 20.85 2.02
C GLU A 206 -1.37 20.22 0.63
N SER A 207 -0.75 20.78 -0.40
CA SER A 207 -0.83 20.29 -1.78
C SER A 207 -0.21 18.88 -1.94
N GLY A 208 0.73 18.53 -1.07
CA GLY A 208 1.50 17.30 -1.19
C GLY A 208 2.36 17.26 -2.45
N PHE A 209 2.75 16.07 -2.87
CA PHE A 209 3.69 15.85 -3.96
C PHE A 209 3.13 14.81 -4.94
N ASP A 210 3.19 15.14 -6.23
CA ASP A 210 2.86 14.21 -7.30
C ASP A 210 4.06 13.30 -7.58
N CYS A 211 3.93 12.02 -7.23
CA CYS A 211 4.98 11.02 -7.27
C CYS A 211 4.64 9.87 -8.24
N VAL A 212 5.66 9.17 -8.71
CA VAL A 212 5.49 7.94 -9.49
C VAL A 212 4.70 6.90 -8.69
N THR A 213 4.94 6.86 -7.37
CA THR A 213 4.29 5.91 -6.47
C THR A 213 2.94 6.37 -5.93
N GLY A 214 2.35 7.45 -6.46
CA GLY A 214 1.07 8.04 -6.08
C GLY A 214 1.20 9.45 -5.52
N GLN A 215 0.08 10.15 -5.36
CA GLN A 215 0.07 11.45 -4.67
C GLN A 215 0.43 11.24 -3.19
N VAL A 216 1.43 11.95 -2.70
CA VAL A 216 1.95 11.82 -1.33
C VAL A 216 1.71 13.07 -0.52
N ARG A 217 1.28 12.92 0.73
CA ARG A 217 1.11 14.01 1.70
C ARG A 217 1.74 13.60 3.03
N PHE A 218 2.71 14.36 3.50
CA PHE A 218 3.36 14.09 4.78
C PHE A 218 2.57 14.68 5.94
N ARG A 219 2.71 14.05 7.12
CA ARG A 219 2.06 14.46 8.37
C ARG A 219 3.10 14.78 9.43
N SER A 220 2.69 15.57 10.42
CA SER A 220 3.56 16.04 11.49
C SER A 220 4.14 14.91 12.36
N ASP A 221 3.45 13.77 12.44
CA ASP A 221 3.92 12.56 13.13
C ASP A 221 5.00 11.77 12.34
N GLY A 222 5.38 12.24 11.16
CA GLY A 222 6.33 11.56 10.29
C GLY A 222 5.73 10.47 9.42
N SER A 223 4.41 10.25 9.44
CA SER A 223 3.74 9.38 8.48
C SER A 223 3.54 10.09 7.15
N CYS A 224 3.19 9.35 6.11
CA CYS A 224 2.67 9.93 4.88
C CYS A 224 1.39 9.20 4.43
N ALA A 225 0.42 9.95 3.92
CA ALA A 225 -0.67 9.41 3.14
C ALA A 225 -0.21 9.26 1.69
N ARG A 226 -0.67 8.22 1.01
CA ARG A 226 -0.37 7.94 -0.39
C ARG A 226 -1.63 7.50 -1.11
N ASP A 227 -1.88 8.03 -2.28
CA ASP A 227 -2.99 7.58 -3.10
C ASP A 227 -2.58 6.30 -3.85
N PHE A 228 -3.49 5.34 -3.93
CA PHE A 228 -3.32 4.06 -4.60
C PHE A 228 -4.31 3.95 -5.77
N ALA A 229 -3.87 3.29 -6.83
CA ALA A 229 -4.78 2.75 -7.82
C ALA A 229 -5.49 1.51 -7.25
N ILE A 230 -6.76 1.39 -7.53
CA ILE A 230 -7.51 0.15 -7.31
C ILE A 230 -7.53 -0.58 -8.63
N LEU A 231 -6.89 -1.74 -8.64
CA LEU A 231 -6.76 -2.61 -9.79
C LEU A 231 -7.72 -3.78 -9.68
N VAL A 232 -8.30 -4.17 -10.81
CA VAL A 232 -9.12 -5.37 -10.93
C VAL A 232 -8.62 -6.17 -12.12
N PRO A 233 -8.18 -7.43 -11.94
CA PRO A 233 -7.90 -8.31 -13.04
C PRO A 233 -9.19 -8.57 -13.82
N ARG A 234 -9.17 -8.33 -15.12
CA ARG A 234 -10.25 -8.62 -16.07
C ARG A 234 -9.65 -9.01 -17.40
N SER A 235 -10.19 -10.05 -18.02
CA SER A 235 -9.75 -10.49 -19.36
C SER A 235 -8.22 -10.63 -19.50
N GLY A 236 -7.52 -11.04 -18.43
CA GLY A 236 -6.08 -11.28 -18.45
C GLY A 236 -5.19 -10.04 -18.30
N VAL A 237 -5.76 -8.90 -17.91
CA VAL A 237 -5.02 -7.66 -17.62
C VAL A 237 -5.49 -7.03 -16.31
N TYR A 238 -4.64 -6.22 -15.68
CA TYR A 238 -5.05 -5.36 -14.56
C TYR A 238 -5.67 -4.07 -15.11
N GLU A 239 -6.94 -3.85 -14.81
CA GLU A 239 -7.64 -2.61 -15.10
C GLU A 239 -7.63 -1.70 -13.87
N LYS A 240 -7.24 -0.45 -14.04
CA LYS A 240 -7.41 0.59 -13.02
C LYS A 240 -8.87 1.06 -13.03
N VAL A 241 -9.59 0.79 -11.93
CA VAL A 241 -11.02 1.12 -11.79
C VAL A 241 -11.29 2.34 -10.91
N ALA A 242 -10.35 2.71 -10.07
CA ALA A 242 -10.46 3.87 -9.17
C ALA A 242 -9.09 4.29 -8.62
N GLU A 243 -9.10 5.43 -7.91
CA GLU A 243 -8.05 5.80 -6.96
C GLU A 243 -8.64 5.88 -5.56
N SER A 244 -7.85 5.50 -4.56
CA SER A 244 -8.24 5.55 -3.16
C SER A 244 -7.06 5.99 -2.30
N ARG A 245 -7.36 6.82 -1.29
CA ARG A 245 -6.34 7.33 -0.37
C ARG A 245 -5.91 6.27 0.63
N GLY A 246 -4.61 6.01 0.71
CA GLY A 246 -3.98 5.26 1.79
C GLY A 246 -3.52 6.20 2.90
N ALA A 247 -4.07 6.00 4.09
CA ALA A 247 -3.78 6.82 5.27
C ALA A 247 -2.54 6.33 6.04
#